data_0cca162c33c9502cd4cbdf18877cb29f
#
_entry.id   0cca162c33c9502cd4cbdf18877cb29f
#
_cell.length_a   1.000
_cell.length_b   1.000
_cell.length_c   1.000
_cell.angle_alpha   90.00
_cell.angle_beta   90.00
_cell.angle_gamma   90.00
#
_symmetry.space_group_name_H-M   'P 1'
#
loop_
_entity.id
_entity.type
_entity.pdbx_description
1 polymer ?
#
loop_
_entity_poly.entity_id
_entity_poly.type
_entity_poly.pdbx_seq_one_letter_code
_entity_poly.pdbx_strand_id
1 'polypeptide(L)'
;MSQEMPSIDHFNQMNFDEKAWHVWHKATFLIVRNSRNYRVNLYYLNGFYIQLWYHITRNKIDRISATESPRVVDTFLKMIELDLDGIMNSN
;
A
#
# COMPACT_ATOMS: atom_id res chain seq x y z
N MET A 1 23.21 -8.59 -15.69
CA MET A 1 21.89 -9.19 -15.63
C MET A 1 20.89 -8.22 -15.03
N SER A 2 19.97 -7.80 -15.80
CA SER A 2 19.04 -6.79 -15.33
C SER A 2 18.05 -7.42 -14.37
N GLN A 3 17.76 -6.66 -13.34
CA GLN A 3 16.73 -6.99 -12.39
C GLN A 3 15.48 -6.26 -12.83
N GLU A 4 14.79 -6.82 -13.78
CA GLU A 4 13.62 -6.15 -14.29
C GLU A 4 12.54 -6.10 -13.23
N MET A 5 11.97 -4.91 -13.09
CA MET A 5 10.82 -4.75 -12.23
C MET A 5 9.61 -5.39 -12.89
N PRO A 6 8.73 -6.02 -12.14
CA PRO A 6 7.55 -6.63 -12.73
C PRO A 6 6.57 -5.56 -13.22
N SER A 7 5.82 -5.88 -14.27
CA SER A 7 4.66 -5.10 -14.65
C SER A 7 3.53 -5.39 -13.67
N ILE A 8 2.47 -4.57 -13.73
CA ILE A 8 1.34 -4.83 -12.86
C ILE A 8 0.68 -6.17 -13.18
N ASP A 9 0.62 -6.53 -14.48
CA ASP A 9 0.05 -7.81 -14.85
C ASP A 9 0.86 -8.98 -14.29
N HIS A 10 2.17 -8.89 -14.41
CA HIS A 10 3.05 -9.90 -13.85
C HIS A 10 2.90 -9.98 -12.33
N PHE A 11 2.87 -8.83 -11.68
CA PHE A 11 2.71 -8.78 -10.22
C PHE A 11 1.41 -9.44 -9.79
N ASN A 12 0.32 -9.17 -10.51
CA ASN A 12 -0.98 -9.74 -10.18
C ASN A 12 -1.05 -11.25 -10.35
N GLN A 13 -0.15 -11.83 -11.15
CA GLN A 13 -0.07 -13.26 -11.35
C GLN A 13 0.76 -13.97 -10.29
N MET A 14 1.48 -13.22 -9.48
CA MET A 14 2.31 -13.81 -8.42
C MET A 14 1.45 -14.35 -7.30
N ASN A 15 1.98 -15.36 -6.59
CA ASN A 15 1.33 -15.81 -5.37
C ASN A 15 1.63 -14.81 -4.24
N PHE A 16 1.03 -15.06 -3.09
CA PHE A 16 1.15 -14.13 -1.96
C PHE A 16 2.61 -13.91 -1.55
N ASP A 17 3.36 -14.99 -1.42
CA ASP A 17 4.74 -14.89 -0.96
C ASP A 17 5.61 -14.10 -1.94
N GLU A 18 5.40 -14.31 -3.24
CA GLU A 18 6.14 -13.58 -4.25
C GLU A 18 5.80 -12.09 -4.23
N LYS A 19 4.52 -11.77 -4.05
CA LYS A 19 4.10 -10.38 -3.94
C LYS A 19 4.76 -9.72 -2.72
N ALA A 20 4.74 -10.41 -1.59
CA ALA A 20 5.34 -9.89 -0.37
C ALA A 20 6.83 -9.64 -0.56
N TRP A 21 7.52 -10.58 -1.21
CA TRP A 21 8.94 -10.42 -1.47
C TRP A 21 9.23 -9.16 -2.28
N HIS A 22 8.44 -8.93 -3.33
CA HIS A 22 8.65 -7.77 -4.20
C HIS A 22 8.35 -6.45 -3.47
N VAL A 23 7.33 -6.46 -2.61
CA VAL A 23 7.04 -5.27 -1.82
C VAL A 23 8.22 -4.93 -0.91
N TRP A 24 8.76 -5.94 -0.22
CA TRP A 24 9.88 -5.72 0.71
C TRP A 24 11.17 -5.32 0.04
N HIS A 25 11.46 -5.91 -1.11
CA HIS A 25 12.78 -5.75 -1.73
C HIS A 25 12.82 -4.75 -2.86
N LYS A 26 11.70 -4.47 -3.52
CA LYS A 26 11.69 -3.67 -4.74
C LYS A 26 10.81 -2.45 -4.67
N ALA A 27 9.75 -2.45 -3.87
CA ALA A 27 8.81 -1.36 -3.84
C ALA A 27 9.28 -0.24 -2.92
N THR A 28 8.82 0.98 -3.20
CA THR A 28 9.11 2.15 -2.38
C THR A 28 7.91 2.46 -1.52
N PHE A 29 8.11 2.53 -0.21
CA PHE A 29 7.04 2.89 0.70
C PHE A 29 6.69 4.36 0.54
N LEU A 30 5.40 4.67 0.45
CA LEU A 30 4.93 6.04 0.30
C LEU A 30 4.25 6.57 1.55
N ILE A 31 3.22 5.87 2.02
CA ILE A 31 2.39 6.43 3.08
C ILE A 31 1.56 5.31 3.71
N VAL A 32 1.11 5.54 4.94
CA VAL A 32 0.27 4.58 5.66
C VAL A 32 -1.00 5.29 6.12
N ARG A 33 -2.11 4.55 6.14
CA ARG A 33 -3.35 5.01 6.77
C ARG A 33 -3.91 3.91 7.65
N ASN A 34 -4.69 4.31 8.64
CA ASN A 34 -5.36 3.37 9.50
C ASN A 34 -6.82 3.25 9.08
N SER A 35 -7.34 2.04 9.07
CA SER A 35 -8.71 1.79 8.68
C SER A 35 -9.26 0.68 9.57
N ARG A 36 -9.92 1.06 10.65
CA ARG A 36 -10.47 0.13 11.63
C ARG A 36 -9.37 -0.78 12.18
N ASN A 37 -9.46 -2.07 11.88
CA ASN A 37 -8.51 -3.04 12.40
C ASN A 37 -7.29 -3.20 11.48
N TYR A 38 -7.16 -2.35 10.48
CA TYR A 38 -6.10 -2.48 9.50
C TYR A 38 -5.18 -1.29 9.49
N ARG A 39 -3.92 -1.58 9.23
CA ARG A 39 -2.94 -0.59 8.79
C ARG A 39 -2.69 -0.86 7.33
N VAL A 40 -2.99 0.13 6.48
CA VAL A 40 -2.86 -0.02 5.04
C VAL A 40 -1.67 0.78 4.58
N ASN A 41 -0.66 0.09 4.09
CA ASN A 41 0.54 0.71 3.56
C ASN A 41 0.43 0.85 2.06
N LEU A 42 0.85 2.01 1.54
CA LEU A 42 0.88 2.26 0.11
C LEU A 42 2.31 2.27 -0.36
N TYR A 43 2.58 1.50 -1.40
CA TYR A 43 3.89 1.40 -2.03
C TYR A 43 3.81 1.75 -3.50
N TYR A 44 4.95 2.12 -4.08
CA TYR A 44 5.08 2.36 -5.51
C TYR A 44 6.09 1.37 -6.08
N LEU A 45 5.76 0.80 -7.24
CA LEU A 45 6.64 -0.15 -7.92
C LEU A 45 6.42 -0.06 -9.42
N ASN A 46 7.45 0.36 -10.14
CA ASN A 46 7.49 0.32 -11.60
C ASN A 46 6.22 0.84 -12.30
N GLY A 47 5.72 1.98 -11.85
CA GLY A 47 4.58 2.64 -12.50
C GLY A 47 3.22 2.26 -11.95
N PHE A 48 3.15 1.45 -10.91
CA PHE A 48 1.88 1.11 -10.30
C PHE A 48 1.99 1.18 -8.78
N TYR A 49 0.84 1.17 -8.12
CA TYR A 49 0.75 1.31 -6.68
C TYR A 49 0.27 0.01 -6.05
N ILE A 50 0.80 -0.29 -4.87
CA ILE A 50 0.47 -1.52 -4.15
C ILE A 50 -0.06 -1.14 -2.78
N GLN A 51 -1.22 -1.67 -2.41
CA GLN A 51 -1.75 -1.54 -1.06
C GLN A 51 -1.56 -2.84 -0.32
N LEU A 52 -0.97 -2.74 0.86
CA LEU A 52 -0.73 -3.89 1.72
C LEU A 52 -1.58 -3.72 2.97
N TRP A 53 -2.51 -4.65 3.19
CA TRP A 53 -3.47 -4.58 4.28
C TRP A 53 -3.01 -5.46 5.43
N TYR A 54 -2.52 -4.83 6.47
CA TYR A 54 -2.05 -5.52 7.67
C TYR A 54 -3.11 -5.46 8.75
N HIS A 55 -3.56 -6.64 9.21
CA HIS A 55 -4.57 -6.73 10.26
C HIS A 55 -3.88 -6.59 11.61
N ILE A 56 -4.17 -5.53 12.33
CA ILE A 56 -3.44 -5.18 13.55
C ILE A 56 -3.63 -6.23 14.63
N THR A 57 -4.87 -6.63 14.86
CA THR A 57 -5.19 -7.57 15.94
C THR A 57 -4.65 -8.97 15.65
N ARG A 58 -4.83 -9.45 14.43
CA ARG A 58 -4.38 -10.79 14.06
C ARG A 58 -2.90 -10.83 13.68
N ASN A 59 -2.27 -9.67 13.57
CA ASN A 59 -0.84 -9.55 13.30
C ASN A 59 -0.44 -10.29 12.03
N LYS A 60 -1.18 -10.05 10.95
CA LYS A 60 -0.86 -10.69 9.68
C LYS A 60 -1.34 -9.85 8.50
N ILE A 61 -0.73 -10.09 7.35
CA ILE A 61 -1.13 -9.43 6.11
C ILE A 61 -2.29 -10.20 5.51
N ASP A 62 -3.43 -9.52 5.33
CA ASP A 62 -4.61 -10.15 4.76
C ASP A 62 -4.69 -9.99 3.26
N ARG A 63 -4.09 -8.92 2.70
CA ARG A 63 -4.29 -8.62 1.30
C ARG A 63 -3.15 -7.77 0.76
N ILE A 64 -2.74 -8.07 -0.47
CA ILE A 64 -1.82 -7.25 -1.24
C ILE A 64 -2.48 -7.03 -2.59
N SER A 65 -2.79 -5.77 -2.92
CA SER A 65 -3.48 -5.45 -4.17
C SER A 65 -2.73 -4.36 -4.93
N ALA A 66 -2.82 -4.39 -6.24
CA ALA A 66 -2.11 -3.45 -7.10
C ALA A 66 -3.06 -2.72 -8.02
N THR A 67 -2.76 -1.44 -8.29
CA THR A 67 -3.53 -0.63 -9.20
C THR A 67 -2.64 0.39 -9.90
N GLU A 68 -2.96 0.69 -11.15
CA GLU A 68 -2.26 1.75 -11.87
C GLU A 68 -2.91 3.10 -11.67
N SER A 69 -4.10 3.13 -11.07
CA SER A 69 -4.85 4.37 -10.90
C SER A 69 -4.23 5.24 -9.82
N PRO A 70 -3.87 6.50 -10.13
CA PRO A 70 -3.35 7.41 -9.12
C PRO A 70 -4.41 7.83 -8.09
N ARG A 71 -5.67 7.49 -8.29
CA ARG A 71 -6.72 7.81 -7.34
C ARG A 71 -6.49 7.17 -5.97
N VAL A 72 -5.74 6.07 -5.94
CA VAL A 72 -5.43 5.43 -4.67
C VAL A 72 -4.62 6.39 -3.77
N VAL A 73 -3.74 7.18 -4.37
CA VAL A 73 -2.97 8.16 -3.62
C VAL A 73 -3.89 9.21 -3.01
N ASP A 74 -4.87 9.67 -3.78
CA ASP A 74 -5.84 10.68 -3.30
C ASP A 74 -6.60 10.16 -2.09
N THR A 75 -6.97 8.89 -2.10
CA THR A 75 -7.68 8.28 -0.98
C THR A 75 -6.85 8.37 0.30
N PHE A 76 -5.57 8.08 0.22
CA PHE A 76 -4.68 8.15 1.38
C PHE A 76 -4.51 9.59 1.85
N LEU A 77 -4.34 10.52 0.92
CA LEU A 77 -4.15 11.93 1.27
C LEU A 77 -5.39 12.50 1.93
N LYS A 78 -6.57 12.14 1.46
CA LYS A 78 -7.82 12.60 2.06
C LYS A 78 -7.95 12.14 3.50
N MET A 79 -7.61 10.90 3.79
CA MET A 79 -7.69 10.38 5.14
C MET A 79 -6.75 11.12 6.08
N ILE A 80 -5.55 11.44 5.60
CA ILE A 80 -4.58 12.20 6.39
C ILE A 80 -5.07 13.61 6.64
N GLU A 81 -5.65 14.26 5.65
CA GLU A 81 -6.19 15.60 5.82
C GLU A 81 -7.26 15.63 6.90
N LEU A 82 -8.14 14.64 6.91
CA LEU A 82 -9.18 14.54 7.91
C LEU A 82 -8.60 14.37 9.31
N ASP A 83 -7.55 13.55 9.42
CA ASP A 83 -6.87 13.34 10.70
C ASP A 83 -6.23 14.64 11.18
N LEU A 84 -5.58 15.37 10.28
CA LEU A 84 -4.95 16.63 10.63
C LEU A 84 -5.98 17.67 11.04
N ASP A 85 -7.11 17.75 10.32
CA ASP A 85 -8.18 18.67 10.68
C ASP A 85 -8.71 18.36 12.07
N GLY A 86 -8.88 17.09 12.37
CA GLY A 86 -9.31 16.69 13.70
C GLY A 86 -8.35 17.11 14.78
N ILE A 87 -7.06 16.97 14.54
CA ILE A 87 -6.04 17.38 15.48
C ILE A 87 -6.03 18.90 15.65
N MET A 88 -6.10 19.63 14.57
CA MET A 88 -6.00 21.07 14.61
C MET A 88 -7.23 21.73 15.22
N ASN A 89 -8.37 21.06 15.15
CA ASN A 89 -9.62 21.60 15.67
C ASN A 89 -9.94 21.11 17.07
N SER A 90 -9.14 20.24 17.62
CA SER A 90 -9.37 19.76 18.98
C SER A 90 -8.69 20.71 19.95
N ASN A 91 -9.46 21.33 20.75
CA ASN A 91 -8.94 22.26 21.78
C ASN A 91 -9.34 21.78 23.15
#